data_e26824e76500bcec71e348bd614a5ccb
#
_entry.id   e26824e76500bcec71e348bd614a5ccb
#
_cell.length_a   1.000
_cell.length_b   1.000
_cell.length_c   1.000
_cell.angle_alpha   90.00
_cell.angle_beta   90.00
_cell.angle_gamma   90.00
#
_symmetry.space_group_name_H-M   'P 1'
#
loop_
_entity.id
_entity.type
_entity.pdbx_description
1 polymer ?
#
loop_
_entity_poly.entity_id
_entity_poly.type
_entity_poly.pdbx_seq_one_letter_code
_entity_poly.pdbx_strand_id
1 'polypeptide(L)'
;MLSSVLLQAALLALVSGVTGHAVVAEPPPRKTGPSHEAACGAAVVDVLENDIAGPIENAMAKADEEYNCNAYLCRGYQFEDNTDNVLEVSVGEVLYFHVDLIAGHHPGYANVSIVDTSTNEAIGDPLRSWDDWPNHLSGPPRDDIDYNVTIPATLGSSCSEAGNCVIQWYWYASGNKQTYESCHDFYVV
;
A
#
# COMPACT_ATOMS: atom_id res chain seq x y z
N MET A 1 9.76 -63.18 20.38
CA MET A 1 10.08 -62.25 19.28
C MET A 1 9.10 -61.08 19.38
N LEU A 2 9.51 -60.00 20.01
CA LEU A 2 8.67 -58.77 20.12
C LEU A 2 9.08 -57.81 18.99
N SER A 3 8.16 -57.56 18.06
CA SER A 3 8.34 -56.56 17.02
C SER A 3 7.98 -55.19 17.57
N SER A 4 8.99 -54.33 17.72
CA SER A 4 8.79 -52.92 18.08
C SER A 4 8.38 -52.15 16.84
N VAL A 5 7.12 -51.67 16.80
CA VAL A 5 6.64 -50.75 15.81
C VAL A 5 7.02 -49.33 16.26
N LEU A 6 8.01 -48.73 15.60
CA LEU A 6 8.38 -47.34 15.78
C LEU A 6 7.31 -46.45 15.08
N LEU A 7 6.49 -45.80 15.87
CA LEU A 7 5.55 -44.79 15.40
C LEU A 7 6.33 -43.48 15.17
N GLN A 8 6.68 -43.17 13.90
CA GLN A 8 7.22 -41.87 13.53
C GLN A 8 6.08 -40.86 13.48
N ALA A 9 5.96 -40.05 14.51
CA ALA A 9 5.12 -38.88 14.47
C ALA A 9 5.78 -37.80 13.59
N ALA A 10 5.26 -37.59 12.38
CA ALA A 10 5.63 -36.45 11.55
C ALA A 10 5.04 -35.19 12.18
N LEU A 11 5.89 -34.37 12.76
CA LEU A 11 5.53 -33.01 13.20
C LEU A 11 5.37 -32.16 11.94
N LEU A 12 4.13 -31.97 11.48
CA LEU A 12 3.84 -30.90 10.51
C LEU A 12 4.01 -29.57 11.26
N ALA A 13 5.13 -28.92 11.03
CA ALA A 13 5.29 -27.53 11.39
C ALA A 13 4.33 -26.72 10.49
N LEU A 14 3.20 -26.30 11.04
CA LEU A 14 2.37 -25.25 10.46
C LEU A 14 3.19 -23.96 10.53
N VAL A 15 3.88 -23.63 9.45
CA VAL A 15 4.42 -22.29 9.26
C VAL A 15 3.17 -21.40 9.04
N SER A 16 2.66 -20.82 10.11
CA SER A 16 1.72 -19.72 10.03
C SER A 16 2.49 -18.59 9.35
N GLY A 17 2.29 -18.40 8.07
CA GLY A 17 2.77 -17.20 7.39
C GLY A 17 2.12 -16.02 8.10
N VAL A 18 2.90 -15.31 8.93
CA VAL A 18 2.46 -14.06 9.52
C VAL A 18 2.40 -13.09 8.34
N THR A 19 1.20 -12.74 7.91
CA THR A 19 1.00 -11.71 6.88
C THR A 19 1.05 -10.36 7.55
N GLY A 20 1.89 -9.42 7.04
CA GLY A 20 1.87 -8.03 7.45
C GLY A 20 0.56 -7.38 7.04
N HIS A 21 0.17 -6.38 7.78
CA HIS A 21 -1.02 -5.58 7.45
C HIS A 21 -0.77 -4.15 7.92
N ALA A 22 -0.81 -3.23 6.98
CA ALA A 22 -0.75 -1.81 7.25
C ALA A 22 -1.47 -1.01 6.16
N VAL A 23 -2.08 0.10 6.54
CA VAL A 23 -2.77 1.02 5.63
C VAL A 23 -2.66 2.43 6.21
N VAL A 24 -2.54 3.44 5.37
CA VAL A 24 -2.73 4.83 5.80
C VAL A 24 -4.22 5.03 6.06
N ALA A 25 -4.57 5.41 7.29
CA ALA A 25 -5.95 5.64 7.68
C ALA A 25 -6.34 7.13 7.57
N GLU A 26 -5.37 8.03 7.75
CA GLU A 26 -5.55 9.48 7.64
C GLU A 26 -4.40 10.12 6.83
N PRO A 27 -4.74 10.94 5.83
CA PRO A 27 -6.07 11.16 5.25
C PRO A 27 -6.64 9.87 4.65
N PRO A 28 -7.97 9.76 4.39
CA PRO A 28 -8.54 8.53 3.80
C PRO A 28 -7.91 8.26 2.44
N PRO A 29 -7.42 7.03 2.18
CA PRO A 29 -6.84 6.67 0.89
C PRO A 29 -7.90 6.36 -0.16
N ARG A 30 -7.47 6.14 -1.42
CA ARG A 30 -8.32 5.51 -2.44
C ARG A 30 -8.88 4.19 -1.93
N LYS A 31 -10.07 3.87 -2.37
CA LYS A 31 -10.78 2.61 -2.10
C LYS A 31 -11.33 2.01 -3.38
N THR A 32 -11.79 0.77 -3.27
CA THR A 32 -12.44 0.03 -4.36
C THR A 32 -13.75 0.67 -4.81
N GLY A 33 -14.14 0.38 -6.06
CA GLY A 33 -15.40 0.77 -6.64
C GLY A 33 -15.63 0.10 -8.01
N PRO A 34 -16.70 0.47 -8.72
CA PRO A 34 -17.07 -0.16 -10.00
C PRO A 34 -16.00 -0.04 -11.10
N SER A 35 -15.27 1.08 -11.16
CA SER A 35 -14.19 1.28 -12.14
C SER A 35 -12.99 0.39 -11.82
N HIS A 36 -12.69 0.18 -10.54
CA HIS A 36 -11.67 -0.77 -10.10
C HIS A 36 -12.03 -2.20 -10.51
N GLU A 37 -13.28 -2.63 -10.29
CA GLU A 37 -13.74 -3.96 -10.70
C GLU A 37 -13.66 -4.16 -12.21
N ALA A 38 -14.10 -3.16 -12.98
CA ALA A 38 -14.03 -3.20 -14.45
C ALA A 38 -12.59 -3.29 -15.00
N ALA A 39 -11.60 -2.71 -14.28
CA ALA A 39 -10.20 -2.71 -14.71
C ALA A 39 -9.41 -3.93 -14.20
N CYS A 40 -9.63 -4.36 -12.95
CA CYS A 40 -8.80 -5.36 -12.29
C CYS A 40 -9.43 -6.76 -12.23
N GLY A 41 -10.73 -6.88 -12.56
CA GLY A 41 -11.51 -8.12 -12.46
C GLY A 41 -12.00 -8.39 -11.04
N ALA A 42 -13.17 -9.02 -10.95
CA ALA A 42 -13.85 -9.27 -9.67
C ALA A 42 -13.02 -10.10 -8.68
N ALA A 43 -12.24 -11.06 -9.17
CA ALA A 43 -11.44 -11.94 -8.32
C ALA A 43 -10.31 -11.20 -7.57
N VAL A 44 -9.69 -10.20 -8.22
CA VAL A 44 -8.66 -9.34 -7.61
C VAL A 44 -9.30 -8.37 -6.63
N VAL A 45 -10.41 -7.74 -7.03
CA VAL A 45 -11.15 -6.77 -6.22
C VAL A 45 -11.67 -7.38 -4.93
N ASP A 46 -12.23 -8.60 -4.97
CA ASP A 46 -12.73 -9.30 -3.78
C ASP A 46 -11.65 -9.45 -2.69
N VAL A 47 -10.40 -9.74 -3.08
CA VAL A 47 -9.29 -9.84 -2.12
C VAL A 47 -8.95 -8.47 -1.53
N LEU A 48 -8.84 -7.43 -2.38
CA LEU A 48 -8.41 -6.08 -1.95
C LEU A 48 -9.47 -5.36 -1.11
N GLU A 49 -10.75 -5.63 -1.37
CA GLU A 49 -11.87 -5.09 -0.59
C GLU A 49 -12.00 -5.74 0.77
N ASN A 50 -11.83 -7.07 0.85
CA ASN A 50 -11.92 -7.82 2.10
C ASN A 50 -10.67 -7.66 2.98
N ASP A 51 -9.55 -7.22 2.42
CA ASP A 51 -8.30 -6.98 3.14
C ASP A 51 -7.61 -5.70 2.66
N ILE A 52 -8.14 -4.55 3.09
CA ILE A 52 -7.64 -3.23 2.70
C ILE A 52 -6.21 -2.95 3.18
N ALA A 53 -5.75 -3.64 4.22
CA ALA A 53 -4.42 -3.50 4.81
C ALA A 53 -3.47 -4.62 4.38
N GLY A 54 -3.94 -5.61 3.64
CA GLY A 54 -3.17 -6.78 3.21
C GLY A 54 -2.25 -6.51 2.01
N PRO A 55 -1.33 -7.45 1.73
CA PRO A 55 -0.39 -7.30 0.64
C PRO A 55 -1.04 -7.46 -0.74
N ILE A 56 -0.56 -6.70 -1.71
CA ILE A 56 -1.04 -6.73 -3.10
C ILE A 56 -0.85 -8.12 -3.72
N GLU A 57 0.20 -8.84 -3.36
CA GLU A 57 0.51 -10.17 -3.88
C GLU A 57 -0.60 -11.20 -3.63
N ASN A 58 -1.36 -11.06 -2.53
CA ASN A 58 -2.51 -11.93 -2.26
C ASN A 58 -3.61 -11.77 -3.32
N ALA A 59 -3.86 -10.55 -3.75
CA ALA A 59 -4.80 -10.25 -4.82
C ALA A 59 -4.26 -10.69 -6.19
N MET A 60 -2.98 -10.43 -6.45
CA MET A 60 -2.33 -10.85 -7.71
C MET A 60 -2.32 -12.36 -7.91
N ALA A 61 -2.33 -13.14 -6.82
CA ALA A 61 -2.49 -14.60 -6.90
C ALA A 61 -3.89 -15.04 -7.40
N LYS A 62 -4.85 -14.11 -7.52
CA LYS A 62 -6.20 -14.32 -8.05
C LYS A 62 -6.43 -13.68 -9.42
N ALA A 63 -5.42 -12.98 -9.96
CA ALA A 63 -5.54 -12.38 -11.29
C ALA A 63 -5.86 -13.45 -12.35
N ASP A 64 -6.81 -13.16 -13.20
CA ASP A 64 -7.32 -14.00 -14.27
C ASP A 64 -7.34 -13.25 -15.61
N GLU A 65 -8.13 -13.72 -16.58
CA GLU A 65 -8.20 -13.14 -17.92
C GLU A 65 -8.86 -11.73 -17.93
N GLU A 66 -9.59 -11.36 -16.89
CA GLU A 66 -10.24 -10.04 -16.74
C GLU A 66 -9.27 -8.99 -16.18
N TYR A 67 -8.14 -9.40 -15.60
CA TYR A 67 -7.15 -8.49 -15.05
C TYR A 67 -6.48 -7.64 -16.12
N ASN A 68 -6.75 -6.33 -16.11
CA ASN A 68 -6.21 -5.34 -17.03
C ASN A 68 -5.93 -4.01 -16.32
N CYS A 69 -5.35 -4.05 -15.14
CA CYS A 69 -4.96 -2.87 -14.39
C CYS A 69 -3.51 -2.98 -13.90
N ASN A 70 -3.03 -1.96 -13.20
CA ASN A 70 -1.77 -2.02 -12.47
C ASN A 70 -2.05 -2.04 -10.96
N ALA A 71 -2.07 -3.23 -10.34
CA ALA A 71 -2.28 -3.36 -8.91
C ALA A 71 -1.14 -2.76 -8.07
N TYR A 72 0.04 -2.52 -8.66
CA TYR A 72 1.18 -1.85 -8.02
C TYR A 72 1.20 -0.32 -8.28
N LEU A 73 0.05 0.23 -8.66
CA LEU A 73 -0.26 1.65 -8.58
C LEU A 73 -1.55 1.79 -7.78
N CYS A 74 -1.43 2.29 -6.56
CA CYS A 74 -2.60 2.53 -5.71
C CYS A 74 -3.49 1.29 -5.48
N ARG A 75 -2.91 0.10 -5.42
CA ARG A 75 -3.63 -1.20 -5.33
C ARG A 75 -4.59 -1.45 -6.52
N GLY A 76 -4.38 -0.77 -7.65
CA GLY A 76 -5.30 -0.81 -8.79
C GLY A 76 -6.55 0.04 -8.63
N TYR A 77 -6.74 0.73 -7.50
CA TYR A 77 -7.90 1.59 -7.25
C TYR A 77 -7.94 2.76 -8.25
N GLN A 78 -9.08 2.96 -8.89
CA GLN A 78 -9.25 3.93 -9.94
C GLN A 78 -9.67 5.30 -9.38
N PHE A 79 -9.22 6.37 -10.03
CA PHE A 79 -9.59 7.74 -9.65
C PHE A 79 -11.10 7.99 -9.78
N GLU A 80 -11.73 7.42 -10.79
CA GLU A 80 -13.17 7.55 -11.08
C GLU A 80 -14.07 7.10 -9.92
N ASP A 81 -13.58 6.17 -9.10
CA ASP A 81 -14.27 5.70 -7.90
C ASP A 81 -13.97 6.58 -6.66
N ASN A 82 -13.07 7.56 -6.79
CA ASN A 82 -12.52 8.33 -5.66
C ASN A 82 -12.58 9.85 -5.84
N THR A 83 -13.38 10.34 -6.77
CA THR A 83 -13.49 11.78 -7.10
C THR A 83 -13.95 12.66 -5.94
N ASP A 84 -14.63 12.08 -4.95
CA ASP A 84 -15.08 12.78 -3.73
C ASP A 84 -14.01 12.80 -2.63
N ASN A 85 -12.87 12.12 -2.85
CA ASN A 85 -11.79 11.96 -1.87
C ASN A 85 -10.49 12.55 -2.41
N VAL A 86 -10.50 13.84 -2.73
CA VAL A 86 -9.37 14.56 -3.30
C VAL A 86 -8.94 15.70 -2.38
N LEU A 87 -7.66 15.84 -2.13
CA LEU A 87 -7.08 16.92 -1.34
C LEU A 87 -6.77 18.12 -2.23
N GLU A 88 -7.33 19.27 -1.92
CA GLU A 88 -6.88 20.56 -2.45
C GLU A 88 -5.74 21.07 -1.60
N VAL A 89 -4.55 21.28 -2.17
CA VAL A 89 -3.36 21.66 -1.41
C VAL A 89 -2.62 22.83 -2.03
N SER A 90 -1.87 23.55 -1.21
CA SER A 90 -0.96 24.60 -1.65
C SER A 90 0.50 24.17 -1.52
N VAL A 91 1.36 24.76 -2.34
CA VAL A 91 2.82 24.58 -2.21
C VAL A 91 3.28 25.01 -0.80
N GLY A 92 4.09 24.15 -0.16
CA GLY A 92 4.57 24.36 1.19
C GLY A 92 3.60 23.94 2.28
N GLU A 93 2.39 23.50 1.94
CA GLU A 93 1.43 22.98 2.90
C GLU A 93 1.96 21.72 3.56
N VAL A 94 1.67 21.58 4.86
CA VAL A 94 2.06 20.43 5.67
C VAL A 94 0.83 19.56 5.90
N LEU A 95 0.90 18.33 5.42
CA LEU A 95 -0.17 17.33 5.58
C LEU A 95 0.23 16.32 6.64
N TYR A 96 -0.70 15.99 7.52
CA TYR A 96 -0.56 14.92 8.52
C TYR A 96 -1.01 13.58 7.95
N PHE A 97 -0.25 12.53 8.29
CA PHE A 97 -0.57 11.14 7.94
C PHE A 97 -0.53 10.23 9.16
N HIS A 98 -1.46 9.29 9.20
CA HIS A 98 -1.50 8.22 10.19
C HIS A 98 -1.56 6.85 9.51
N VAL A 99 -0.66 5.95 9.91
CA VAL A 99 -0.62 4.56 9.44
C VAL A 99 -1.17 3.64 10.52
N ASP A 100 -2.24 2.92 10.21
CA ASP A 100 -2.69 1.77 11.00
C ASP A 100 -1.77 0.57 10.70
N LEU A 101 -0.81 0.33 11.59
CA LEU A 101 0.03 -0.85 11.55
C LEU A 101 -0.60 -1.98 12.36
N ILE A 102 -1.25 -2.92 11.68
CA ILE A 102 -1.94 -4.07 12.29
C ILE A 102 -0.96 -5.19 12.61
N ALA A 103 -0.03 -5.46 11.67
CA ALA A 103 1.03 -6.45 11.85
C ALA A 103 2.26 -6.05 11.03
N GLY A 104 3.41 -5.92 11.69
CA GLY A 104 4.67 -5.55 11.07
C GLY A 104 5.45 -6.75 10.52
N HIS A 105 6.18 -6.53 9.42
CA HIS A 105 7.19 -7.45 8.90
C HIS A 105 8.54 -6.78 8.78
N HIS A 106 9.56 -7.46 9.24
CA HIS A 106 10.94 -7.03 9.15
C HIS A 106 11.79 -8.13 8.50
N PRO A 107 12.75 -7.81 7.63
CA PRO A 107 13.13 -6.49 7.16
C PRO A 107 12.15 -5.91 6.11
N GLY A 108 12.14 -4.59 6.02
CA GLY A 108 11.34 -3.86 5.04
C GLY A 108 11.76 -2.39 4.99
N TYR A 109 11.31 -1.67 3.99
CA TYR A 109 11.48 -0.23 3.86
C TYR A 109 10.18 0.43 3.42
N ALA A 110 10.01 1.70 3.75
CA ALA A 110 8.84 2.47 3.34
C ALA A 110 9.23 3.86 2.84
N ASN A 111 8.38 4.43 2.01
CA ASN A 111 8.50 5.83 1.60
C ASN A 111 7.13 6.45 1.34
N VAL A 112 7.12 7.78 1.28
CA VAL A 112 6.00 8.58 0.81
C VAL A 112 6.49 9.39 -0.35
N SER A 113 5.88 9.23 -1.51
CA SER A 113 6.28 9.91 -2.75
C SER A 113 5.09 10.52 -3.46
N ILE A 114 5.33 11.55 -4.25
CA ILE A 114 4.35 11.99 -5.24
C ILE A 114 4.56 11.16 -6.49
N VAL A 115 3.49 10.55 -6.98
CA VAL A 115 3.53 9.66 -8.15
C VAL A 115 2.61 10.20 -9.24
N ASP A 116 3.14 10.27 -10.47
CA ASP A 116 2.36 10.52 -11.69
C ASP A 116 1.57 9.24 -12.01
N THR A 117 0.25 9.35 -12.03
CA THR A 117 -0.64 8.19 -12.20
C THR A 117 -0.63 7.63 -13.61
N SER A 118 -0.22 8.42 -14.61
CA SER A 118 -0.16 7.99 -16.00
C SER A 118 1.08 7.14 -16.32
N THR A 119 2.18 7.37 -15.59
CA THR A 119 3.46 6.69 -15.80
C THR A 119 3.81 5.71 -14.69
N ASN A 120 3.17 5.83 -13.53
CA ASN A 120 3.54 5.15 -12.29
C ASN A 120 4.99 5.45 -11.85
N GLU A 121 5.44 6.67 -12.09
CA GLU A 121 6.78 7.12 -11.71
C GLU A 121 6.71 8.21 -10.65
N ALA A 122 7.67 8.20 -9.73
CA ALA A 122 7.78 9.24 -8.71
C ALA A 122 8.21 10.58 -9.32
N ILE A 123 7.59 11.67 -8.87
CA ILE A 123 7.95 13.04 -9.23
C ILE A 123 8.86 13.61 -8.13
N GLY A 124 10.14 13.77 -8.44
CA GLY A 124 11.14 14.28 -7.50
C GLY A 124 11.58 13.27 -6.45
N ASP A 125 12.17 13.79 -5.36
CA ASP A 125 12.62 12.96 -4.25
C ASP A 125 11.43 12.55 -3.36
N PRO A 126 11.52 11.42 -2.62
CA PRO A 126 10.50 11.05 -1.65
C PRO A 126 10.28 12.16 -0.61
N LEU A 127 9.02 12.43 -0.28
CA LEU A 127 8.65 13.38 0.77
C LEU A 127 9.09 12.89 2.16
N ARG A 128 9.12 11.58 2.32
CA ARG A 128 9.64 10.89 3.49
C ARG A 128 10.09 9.47 3.11
N SER A 129 11.12 8.95 3.81
CA SER A 129 11.61 7.59 3.61
C SER A 129 12.13 6.99 4.90
N TRP A 130 12.04 5.66 5.00
CA TRP A 130 12.57 4.84 6.07
C TRP A 130 13.29 3.64 5.43
N ASP A 131 14.60 3.54 5.66
CA ASP A 131 15.41 2.44 5.15
C ASP A 131 15.11 1.12 5.88
N ASP A 132 14.51 1.21 7.07
CA ASP A 132 14.07 0.09 7.90
C ASP A 132 12.70 0.42 8.51
N TRP A 133 11.62 -0.19 7.98
CA TRP A 133 10.25 0.02 8.43
C TRP A 133 9.42 -1.28 8.33
N PRO A 134 8.63 -1.61 9.34
CA PRO A 134 8.67 -1.07 10.69
C PRO A 134 9.94 -1.57 11.40
N ASN A 135 10.66 -0.68 12.07
CA ASN A 135 11.95 -1.03 12.67
C ASN A 135 11.86 -1.93 13.93
N HIS A 136 10.64 -2.15 14.43
CA HIS A 136 10.35 -3.07 15.52
C HIS A 136 9.09 -3.89 15.24
N LEU A 137 9.12 -5.20 15.51
CA LEU A 137 7.98 -6.09 15.34
C LEU A 137 6.82 -5.77 16.30
N SER A 138 7.09 -5.07 17.40
CA SER A 138 6.09 -4.60 18.37
C SER A 138 5.49 -3.23 18.04
N GLY A 139 5.74 -2.74 16.85
CA GLY A 139 5.33 -1.44 16.36
C GLY A 139 6.48 -0.45 16.26
N PRO A 140 6.51 0.39 15.21
CA PRO A 140 7.49 1.45 15.02
C PRO A 140 7.33 2.54 16.09
N PRO A 141 8.33 3.43 16.26
CA PRO A 141 8.15 4.67 16.99
C PRO A 141 6.93 5.45 16.46
N ARG A 142 6.30 6.22 17.35
CA ARG A 142 5.07 6.92 16.99
C ARG A 142 5.23 7.85 15.79
N ASP A 143 6.36 8.49 15.63
CA ASP A 143 6.70 9.38 14.51
C ASP A 143 6.95 8.67 13.17
N ASP A 144 6.97 7.34 13.16
CA ASP A 144 7.00 6.52 11.94
C ASP A 144 5.60 6.11 11.47
N ILE A 145 4.60 6.18 12.35
CA ILE A 145 3.18 5.93 12.02
C ILE A 145 2.34 7.21 12.03
N ASP A 146 2.75 8.22 12.83
CA ASP A 146 2.18 9.56 12.86
C ASP A 146 3.23 10.54 12.31
N TYR A 147 3.05 11.02 11.09
CA TYR A 147 4.05 11.87 10.48
C TYR A 147 3.45 12.97 9.60
N ASN A 148 4.29 13.94 9.27
CA ASN A 148 3.93 15.01 8.35
C ASN A 148 4.76 14.92 7.07
N VAL A 149 4.17 15.35 5.95
CA VAL A 149 4.86 15.61 4.69
C VAL A 149 4.58 17.05 4.25
N THR A 150 5.48 17.63 3.47
CA THR A 150 5.31 18.99 2.94
C THR A 150 5.20 18.93 1.42
N ILE A 151 4.20 19.60 0.85
CA ILE A 151 4.00 19.70 -0.60
C ILE A 151 5.16 20.50 -1.21
N PRO A 152 5.97 19.92 -2.12
CA PRO A 152 7.13 20.59 -2.67
C PRO A 152 6.77 21.64 -3.72
N ALA A 153 7.61 22.68 -3.82
CA ALA A 153 7.44 23.73 -4.82
C ALA A 153 7.81 23.32 -6.25
N THR A 154 8.35 22.11 -6.43
CA THR A 154 8.93 21.63 -7.70
C THR A 154 7.95 20.90 -8.61
N LEU A 155 6.68 20.76 -8.20
CA LEU A 155 5.67 19.99 -8.95
C LEU A 155 5.25 20.65 -10.28
N GLY A 156 5.42 21.97 -10.39
CA GLY A 156 4.98 22.71 -11.58
C GLY A 156 3.48 22.53 -11.82
N SER A 157 3.09 22.34 -13.08
CA SER A 157 1.70 22.08 -13.48
C SER A 157 1.32 20.61 -13.52
N SER A 158 2.23 19.68 -13.23
CA SER A 158 1.97 18.24 -13.36
C SER A 158 0.82 17.77 -12.48
N CYS A 159 0.72 18.34 -11.26
CA CYS A 159 -0.31 17.98 -10.29
C CYS A 159 -1.38 19.09 -10.10
N SER A 160 -1.67 19.88 -11.16
CA SER A 160 -2.69 20.94 -11.09
C SER A 160 -4.13 20.44 -11.28
N GLU A 161 -4.30 19.19 -11.65
CA GLU A 161 -5.61 18.56 -11.85
C GLU A 161 -5.69 17.26 -11.04
N ALA A 162 -6.86 17.05 -10.40
CA ALA A 162 -7.14 15.83 -9.65
C ALA A 162 -7.05 14.58 -10.54
N GLY A 163 -6.51 13.51 -9.99
CA GLY A 163 -6.31 12.25 -10.72
C GLY A 163 -4.96 12.14 -11.44
N ASN A 164 -4.26 13.26 -11.72
CA ASN A 164 -2.95 13.25 -12.38
C ASN A 164 -1.84 12.80 -11.43
N CYS A 165 -1.95 13.14 -10.15
CA CYS A 165 -0.95 12.82 -9.13
C CYS A 165 -1.62 12.23 -7.87
N VAL A 166 -0.85 11.39 -7.20
CA VAL A 166 -1.19 10.90 -5.86
C VAL A 166 -0.01 11.08 -4.91
N ILE A 167 -0.31 11.25 -3.63
CA ILE A 167 0.66 11.03 -2.56
C ILE A 167 0.54 9.55 -2.23
N GLN A 168 1.56 8.76 -2.57
CA GLN A 168 1.61 7.33 -2.33
C GLN A 168 2.48 7.02 -1.11
N TRP A 169 1.93 6.35 -0.11
CA TRP A 169 2.69 5.61 0.88
C TRP A 169 2.93 4.20 0.34
N TYR A 170 4.18 3.79 0.33
CA TYR A 170 4.65 2.51 -0.16
C TYR A 170 5.47 1.81 0.91
N TRP A 171 5.16 0.55 1.20
CA TRP A 171 5.95 -0.30 2.06
C TRP A 171 6.25 -1.63 1.36
N TYR A 172 7.54 -1.99 1.30
CA TYR A 172 7.97 -3.30 0.84
C TYR A 172 8.58 -4.10 1.98
N ALA A 173 7.88 -5.16 2.42
CA ALA A 173 8.35 -6.12 3.40
C ALA A 173 9.24 -7.14 2.68
N SER A 174 10.55 -6.86 2.58
CA SER A 174 11.49 -7.61 1.75
C SER A 174 11.71 -9.04 2.23
N GLY A 175 11.56 -9.30 3.52
CA GLY A 175 11.62 -10.64 4.10
C GLY A 175 10.55 -11.60 3.56
N ASN A 176 9.35 -11.06 3.29
CA ASN A 176 8.18 -11.82 2.80
C ASN A 176 7.90 -11.55 1.32
N LYS A 177 8.58 -10.57 0.70
CA LYS A 177 8.34 -10.10 -0.67
C LYS A 177 6.89 -9.64 -0.84
N GLN A 178 6.42 -8.80 0.05
CA GLN A 178 5.07 -8.28 0.09
C GLN A 178 5.06 -6.77 -0.03
N THR A 179 4.13 -6.25 -0.84
CA THR A 179 3.97 -4.84 -1.15
C THR A 179 2.66 -4.32 -0.58
N TYR A 180 2.72 -3.14 0.04
CA TYR A 180 1.59 -2.43 0.61
C TYR A 180 1.59 -1.00 0.12
N GLU A 181 0.42 -0.48 -0.26
CA GLU A 181 0.26 0.86 -0.79
C GLU A 181 -0.99 1.52 -0.26
N SER A 182 -0.90 2.84 -0.07
CA SER A 182 -2.06 3.71 0.12
C SER A 182 -1.85 4.97 -0.70
N CYS A 183 -2.83 5.37 -1.49
CA CYS A 183 -2.76 6.55 -2.35
C CYS A 183 -3.83 7.57 -1.96
N HIS A 184 -3.44 8.84 -2.02
CA HIS A 184 -4.29 9.98 -1.73
C HIS A 184 -4.24 10.92 -2.92
N ASP A 185 -5.36 11.06 -3.61
CA ASP A 185 -5.48 12.01 -4.71
C ASP A 185 -5.35 13.43 -4.21
N PHE A 186 -4.66 14.27 -4.96
CA PHE A 186 -4.54 15.69 -4.66
C PHE A 186 -4.38 16.53 -5.92
N TYR A 187 -4.61 17.82 -5.79
CA TYR A 187 -4.21 18.82 -6.78
C TYR A 187 -3.70 20.09 -6.10
N VAL A 188 -2.79 20.79 -6.78
CA VAL A 188 -2.14 22.00 -6.26
C VAL A 188 -2.85 23.23 -6.79
N VAL A 189 -3.23 24.17 -5.88
CA VAL A 189 -3.84 25.47 -6.17
C VAL A 189 -2.86 26.63 -6.01
#